data_5f077f7c71b702d984dc8a16f354a13e
#
_entry.id   5f077f7c71b702d984dc8a16f354a13e
#
_cell.length_a   1.000
_cell.length_b   1.000
_cell.length_c   1.000
_cell.angle_alpha   90.00
_cell.angle_beta   90.00
_cell.angle_gamma   90.00
#
_symmetry.space_group_name_H-M   'P 1'
#
loop_
_entity.id
_entity.type
_entity.pdbx_description
1 polymer ?
#
loop_
_entity_poly.entity_id
_entity_poly.type
_entity_poly.pdbx_seq_one_letter_code
_entity_poly.pdbx_strand_id
1 'polypeptide(L)'
;MCETAEILSYLQEHLTEDISIDRLAEEFYLSKYHMMRLFRSRTGFTIHGYLIDKRLHLARELIEHGETALEACYSCGYKDYSAFSRAYKKRFQESPGRAREGSSI
;
A
#
# COMPACT_ATOMS: atom_id res chain seq x y z
N MET A 1 25.29 1.21 -2.83
CA MET A 1 23.98 0.87 -2.32
C MET A 1 22.97 1.95 -2.68
N CYS A 2 21.81 1.56 -3.12
CA CYS A 2 20.79 2.51 -3.57
C CYS A 2 19.84 2.89 -2.44
N GLU A 3 19.78 4.16 -2.10
CA GLU A 3 18.86 4.66 -1.07
C GLU A 3 17.43 4.29 -1.37
N THR A 4 17.05 4.30 -2.64
CA THR A 4 15.71 3.93 -3.08
C THR A 4 15.38 2.47 -2.72
N ALA A 5 16.33 1.56 -2.90
CA ALA A 5 16.14 0.15 -2.55
C ALA A 5 15.92 -0.02 -1.05
N GLU A 6 16.62 0.75 -0.23
CA GLU A 6 16.47 0.72 1.21
C GLU A 6 15.10 1.26 1.63
N ILE A 7 14.65 2.34 0.98
CA ILE A 7 13.32 2.90 1.23
C ILE A 7 12.25 1.89 0.85
N LEU A 8 12.38 1.24 -0.29
CA LEU A 8 11.44 0.21 -0.73
C LEU A 8 11.36 -0.94 0.28
N SER A 9 12.50 -1.42 0.75
CA SER A 9 12.55 -2.47 1.78
C SER A 9 11.83 -2.06 3.04
N TYR A 10 12.08 -0.83 3.50
CA TYR A 10 11.42 -0.32 4.70
C TYR A 10 9.90 -0.28 4.52
N LEU A 11 9.45 0.23 3.38
CA LEU A 11 8.02 0.32 3.08
C LEU A 11 7.36 -1.05 3.04
N GLN A 12 8.05 -2.04 2.48
CA GLN A 12 7.54 -3.40 2.42
C GLN A 12 7.46 -4.05 3.79
N GLU A 13 8.48 -3.85 4.63
CA GLU A 13 8.51 -4.40 5.98
C GLU A 13 7.44 -3.80 6.88
N HIS A 14 7.11 -2.53 6.68
CA HIS A 14 6.15 -1.81 7.51
C HIS A 14 4.85 -1.48 6.78
N LEU A 15 4.54 -2.26 5.74
CA LEU A 15 3.43 -1.97 4.82
C LEU A 15 2.08 -1.77 5.52
N THR A 16 1.79 -2.56 6.54
CA THR A 16 0.50 -2.51 7.24
C THR A 16 0.48 -1.53 8.40
N GLU A 17 1.61 -0.89 8.67
CA GLU A 17 1.73 0.07 9.77
C GLU A 17 1.47 1.49 9.30
N ASP A 18 1.28 2.38 10.27
CA ASP A 18 1.14 3.80 10.02
C ASP A 18 2.52 4.38 9.69
N ILE A 19 2.76 4.70 8.44
CA ILE A 19 4.05 5.23 8.01
C ILE A 19 3.95 6.73 7.85
N SER A 20 4.77 7.47 8.61
CA SER A 20 4.89 8.92 8.49
C SER A 20 6.02 9.27 7.53
N ILE A 21 5.74 10.14 6.57
CA ILE A 21 6.74 10.59 5.60
C ILE A 21 7.88 11.34 6.31
N ASP A 22 7.55 12.16 7.32
CA ASP A 22 8.55 12.90 8.08
C ASP A 22 9.47 11.96 8.84
N ARG A 23 8.92 10.96 9.46
CA ARG A 23 9.70 9.97 10.21
C ARG A 23 10.57 9.12 9.28
N LEU A 24 10.05 8.79 8.12
CA LEU A 24 10.79 8.04 7.12
C LEU A 24 12.01 8.84 6.65
N ALA A 25 11.82 10.13 6.40
CA ALA A 25 12.92 11.01 6.00
C ALA A 25 14.00 11.08 7.08
N GLU A 26 13.61 11.16 8.35
CA GLU A 26 14.54 11.16 9.48
C GLU A 26 15.35 9.85 9.53
N GLU A 27 14.65 8.73 9.30
CA GLU A 27 15.28 7.42 9.34
C GLU A 27 16.39 7.27 8.31
N PHE A 28 16.23 7.89 7.15
CA PHE A 28 17.21 7.83 6.08
C PHE A 28 18.10 9.07 5.98
N TYR A 29 18.01 9.96 6.97
CA TYR A 29 18.83 11.18 7.01
C TYR A 29 18.68 12.04 5.76
N LEU A 30 17.47 12.11 5.23
CA LEU A 30 17.16 12.89 4.04
C LEU A 30 16.12 13.96 4.35
N SER A 31 16.11 15.05 3.58
CA SER A 31 15.00 15.98 3.66
C SER A 31 13.77 15.30 3.03
N LYS A 32 12.61 15.65 3.54
CA LYS A 32 11.36 15.09 3.02
C LYS A 32 11.23 15.29 1.51
N TYR A 33 11.51 16.49 1.04
CA TYR A 33 11.36 16.81 -0.38
C TYR A 33 12.36 16.07 -1.26
N HIS A 34 13.59 15.95 -0.79
CA HIS A 34 14.61 15.20 -1.51
C HIS A 34 14.24 13.72 -1.63
N MET A 35 13.80 13.14 -0.52
CA MET A 35 13.38 11.75 -0.47
C MET A 35 12.20 11.48 -1.41
N MET A 36 11.19 12.32 -1.38
CA MET A 36 10.02 12.15 -2.23
C MET A 36 10.36 12.27 -3.70
N ARG A 37 11.21 13.22 -4.04
CA ARG A 37 11.66 13.43 -5.42
C ARG A 37 12.50 12.25 -5.92
N LEU A 38 13.41 11.80 -5.09
CA LEU A 38 14.29 10.68 -5.42
C LEU A 38 13.47 9.41 -5.65
N PHE A 39 12.54 9.13 -4.76
CA PHE A 39 11.69 7.95 -4.86
C PHE A 39 10.87 7.97 -6.15
N ARG A 40 10.22 9.09 -6.44
CA ARG A 40 9.42 9.21 -7.66
C ARG A 40 10.28 9.12 -8.93
N SER A 41 11.46 9.71 -8.90
CA SER A 41 12.39 9.66 -10.04
C SER A 41 12.83 8.23 -10.35
N ARG A 42 13.07 7.43 -9.31
CA ARG A 42 13.60 6.08 -9.45
C ARG A 42 12.53 5.01 -9.68
N THR A 43 11.35 5.18 -9.09
CA THR A 43 10.30 4.15 -9.16
C THR A 43 9.16 4.52 -10.08
N GLY A 44 8.98 5.78 -10.39
CA GLY A 44 7.81 6.27 -11.13
C GLY A 44 6.58 6.49 -10.26
N PHE A 45 6.64 6.15 -8.97
CA PHE A 45 5.53 6.29 -8.03
C PHE A 45 5.86 7.29 -6.95
N THR A 46 4.82 7.95 -6.41
CA THR A 46 4.99 8.66 -5.15
C THR A 46 5.05 7.60 -4.04
N ILE A 47 5.64 7.95 -2.90
CA ILE A 47 5.70 7.02 -1.76
C ILE A 47 4.28 6.63 -1.34
N HIS A 48 3.38 7.61 -1.23
CA HIS A 48 1.99 7.36 -0.87
C HIS A 48 1.28 6.45 -1.88
N GLY A 49 1.45 6.73 -3.17
CA GLY A 49 0.87 5.91 -4.23
C GLY A 49 1.38 4.48 -4.22
N TYR A 50 2.66 4.31 -3.95
CA TYR A 50 3.27 2.99 -3.83
C TYR A 50 2.65 2.20 -2.68
N LEU A 51 2.53 2.84 -1.51
CA LEU A 51 1.93 2.20 -0.32
C LEU A 51 0.49 1.77 -0.59
N ILE A 52 -0.30 2.66 -1.18
CA ILE A 52 -1.70 2.34 -1.48
C ILE A 52 -1.78 1.16 -2.44
N ASP A 53 -1.00 1.18 -3.50
CA ASP A 53 -1.00 0.09 -4.48
C ASP A 53 -0.64 -1.25 -3.84
N LYS A 54 0.41 -1.28 -3.02
CA LYS A 54 0.84 -2.50 -2.36
C LYS A 54 -0.14 -2.99 -1.32
N ARG A 55 -0.78 -2.09 -0.58
CA ARG A 55 -1.82 -2.46 0.37
C ARG A 55 -3.02 -3.09 -0.33
N LEU A 56 -3.42 -2.53 -1.47
CA LEU A 56 -4.54 -3.07 -2.24
C LEU A 56 -4.22 -4.46 -2.80
N HIS A 57 -3.00 -4.68 -3.25
CA HIS A 57 -2.57 -6.00 -3.72
C HIS A 57 -2.57 -7.01 -2.59
N LEU A 58 -2.09 -6.61 -1.41
CA LEU A 58 -2.13 -7.48 -0.24
C LEU A 58 -3.56 -7.84 0.13
N ALA A 59 -4.46 -6.85 0.14
CA ALA A 59 -5.87 -7.10 0.44
C ALA A 59 -6.48 -8.08 -0.54
N ARG A 60 -6.16 -7.94 -1.82
CA ARG A 60 -6.67 -8.85 -2.84
C ARG A 60 -6.20 -10.30 -2.59
N GLU A 61 -4.94 -10.47 -2.24
CA GLU A 61 -4.41 -11.79 -1.88
C GLU A 61 -5.13 -12.38 -0.68
N LEU A 62 -5.37 -11.56 0.35
CA LEU A 62 -6.05 -12.02 1.55
C LEU A 62 -7.49 -12.45 1.24
N ILE A 63 -8.17 -11.69 0.39
CA ILE A 63 -9.54 -12.04 -0.03
C ILE A 63 -9.54 -13.36 -0.81
N GLU A 64 -8.59 -13.54 -1.70
CA GLU A 64 -8.44 -14.77 -2.46
C GLU A 64 -8.18 -15.98 -1.58
N HIS A 65 -7.55 -15.75 -0.41
CA HIS A 65 -7.28 -16.81 0.56
C HIS A 65 -8.39 -16.98 1.60
N GLY A 66 -9.52 -16.32 1.42
CA GLY A 66 -10.70 -16.54 2.24
C GLY A 66 -11.09 -15.47 3.23
N GLU A 67 -10.33 -14.39 3.35
CA GLU A 67 -10.71 -13.31 4.24
C GLU A 67 -11.88 -12.50 3.67
N THR A 68 -12.68 -11.92 4.56
CA THR A 68 -13.73 -11.02 4.11
C THR A 68 -13.11 -9.71 3.65
N ALA A 69 -13.85 -8.93 2.87
CA ALA A 69 -13.39 -7.62 2.43
C ALA A 69 -13.05 -6.72 3.62
N LEU A 70 -13.86 -6.77 4.69
CA LEU A 70 -13.61 -5.97 5.89
C LEU A 70 -12.33 -6.40 6.59
N GLU A 71 -12.11 -7.70 6.74
CA GLU A 71 -10.90 -8.22 7.35
C GLU A 71 -9.67 -7.82 6.54
N ALA A 72 -9.73 -7.97 5.22
CA ALA A 72 -8.63 -7.62 4.35
C ALA A 72 -8.31 -6.13 4.41
N CYS A 73 -9.33 -5.29 4.51
CA CYS A 73 -9.17 -3.84 4.66
C CYS A 73 -8.26 -3.50 5.84
N TYR A 74 -8.59 -4.02 7.01
CA TYR A 74 -7.81 -3.70 8.20
C TYR A 74 -6.48 -4.44 8.24
N SER A 75 -6.43 -5.66 7.73
CA SER A 75 -5.19 -6.44 7.69
C SER A 75 -4.15 -5.82 6.76
N CYS A 76 -4.58 -5.14 5.70
CA CYS A 76 -3.62 -4.53 4.78
C CYS A 76 -3.15 -3.13 5.21
N GLY A 77 -3.73 -2.59 6.29
CA GLY A 77 -3.31 -1.33 6.85
C GLY A 77 -4.26 -0.16 6.65
N TYR A 78 -5.38 -0.36 5.97
CA TYR A 78 -6.41 0.67 5.88
C TYR A 78 -7.18 0.76 7.19
N LYS A 79 -7.63 1.96 7.52
CA LYS A 79 -8.40 2.20 8.74
C LYS A 79 -9.86 2.55 8.46
N ASP A 80 -10.18 2.89 7.22
CA ASP A 80 -11.52 3.28 6.79
C ASP A 80 -11.95 2.42 5.63
N TYR A 81 -12.96 1.62 5.84
CA TYR A 81 -13.47 0.71 4.82
C TYR A 81 -13.99 1.45 3.58
N SER A 82 -14.62 2.60 3.77
CA SER A 82 -15.16 3.37 2.64
C SER A 82 -14.03 3.83 1.70
N ALA A 83 -12.95 4.34 2.28
CA ALA A 83 -11.78 4.75 1.51
C ALA A 83 -11.13 3.56 0.81
N PHE A 84 -11.03 2.44 1.53
CA PHE A 84 -10.47 1.21 0.99
C PHE A 84 -11.30 0.70 -0.21
N SER A 85 -12.61 0.66 -0.05
CA SER A 85 -13.51 0.16 -1.07
C SER A 85 -13.41 0.99 -2.36
N ARG A 86 -13.37 2.32 -2.22
CA ARG A 86 -13.24 3.21 -3.38
C ARG A 86 -11.89 3.01 -4.08
N ALA A 87 -10.82 2.93 -3.31
CA ALA A 87 -9.48 2.72 -3.86
C ALA A 87 -9.36 1.37 -4.56
N TYR A 88 -9.92 0.34 -3.94
CA TYR A 88 -9.90 -1.02 -4.48
C TYR A 88 -10.64 -1.07 -5.81
N LYS A 89 -11.84 -0.49 -5.85
CA LYS A 89 -12.65 -0.47 -7.08
C LYS A 89 -11.93 0.29 -8.21
N LYS A 90 -11.30 1.40 -7.85
CA LYS A 90 -10.56 2.20 -8.83
C LYS A 90 -9.36 1.42 -9.39
N ARG A 91 -8.67 0.67 -8.55
CA ARG A 91 -7.46 -0.06 -8.95
C ARG A 91 -7.76 -1.33 -9.72
N PHE A 92 -8.75 -2.10 -9.27
CA PHE A 92 -9.06 -3.42 -9.83
C PHE A 92 -10.35 -3.47 -10.63
N GLN A 93 -11.12 -2.39 -10.64
CA GLN A 93 -12.39 -2.28 -11.40
C GLN A 93 -13.48 -3.26 -10.94
N GLU A 94 -13.39 -3.69 -9.68
CA GLU A 94 -14.42 -4.47 -9.03
C GLU A 94 -14.40 -4.19 -7.53
N SER A 95 -15.53 -4.43 -6.85
CA SER A 95 -15.57 -4.23 -5.41
C SER A 95 -14.83 -5.36 -4.69
N PRO A 96 -14.30 -5.10 -3.48
CA PRO A 96 -13.59 -6.15 -2.73
C PRO A 96 -14.44 -7.40 -2.46
N GLY A 97 -15.72 -7.21 -2.14
CA GLY A 97 -16.62 -8.33 -1.91
C GLY A 97 -16.83 -9.18 -3.16
N ARG A 98 -16.89 -8.53 -4.31
CA ARG A 98 -17.09 -9.22 -5.58
C ARG A 98 -15.87 -10.05 -5.98
N ALA A 99 -14.67 -9.59 -5.64
CA ALA A 99 -13.46 -10.34 -5.90
C ALA A 99 -13.51 -11.71 -5.24
N ARG A 100 -14.00 -11.76 -3.98
CA ARG A 100 -14.16 -13.01 -3.26
C ARG A 100 -15.20 -13.90 -3.89
N GLU A 101 -16.33 -13.34 -4.31
CA GLU A 101 -17.39 -14.09 -4.99
C GLU A 101 -16.86 -14.73 -6.28
N GLY A 102 -16.08 -13.93 -7.05
CA GLY A 102 -15.47 -14.43 -8.27
C GLY A 102 -14.51 -15.57 -8.03
N SER A 103 -13.72 -15.52 -6.96
CA SER A 103 -12.73 -16.54 -6.67
C SER A 103 -13.33 -17.82 -6.06
N SER A 104 -14.56 -17.76 -5.57
CA SER A 104 -15.21 -18.95 -5.00
C SER A 104 -15.89 -19.82 -6.05
N ILE A 105 -15.88 -19.36 -7.28
CA ILE A 105 -16.39 -20.14 -8.40
C ILE A 105 -15.27 -20.99 -8.98
#